data_6af2a915f6c663710f5b0ed10fec9d35
#
_entry.id   6af2a915f6c663710f5b0ed10fec9d35
#
_cell.length_a   1.000
_cell.length_b   1.000
_cell.length_c   1.000
_cell.angle_alpha   90.00
_cell.angle_beta   90.00
_cell.angle_gamma   90.00
#
_symmetry.space_group_name_H-M   'P 1'
#
loop_
_entity.id
_entity.type
_entity.pdbx_description
1 polymer ?
#
loop_
_entity_poly.entity_id
_entity_poly.type
_entity_poly.pdbx_seq_one_letter_code
_entity_poly.pdbx_strand_id
1 'polypeptide(L)'
;LNPPDDAYILGRRLALLYRNVLLGQIVSIVNATALTGVALTLLDNWVIALWWLAAVLIAGYRVMQARAYNSESEAARQADADGWRRRVLHGVSASGLIWATGGLLLMSQNNTHLQLFTAFVIAGMVAGAVPVLAADRTVFRAYAWPMTLAAIIGSLGSDTLHMAFIAMAVIFLLAVTRSADLFHSTLHDSFRLEHEKDHLVDNLERAREVAERSNRAKTEFLANISHELRTPMNGIIGMADLLALDAISDDQRELLDHLRQSADILLLQLNHLIELSALEAGHIRLRPEPFVVHDLLDGLISAQRKAAMDKGLAIDIETDSGLPDIVIGDLERLRQVFQHLIGNAIKFTERGSIGIAARQVERTEKTVRVEFHVTDTGPGMGAEALQAISGLLVQGDGSTARRHGGLGVGLPIARKLIELMGGELQIDSQLGTGSTFRFTLPFALTEG
;
A
#
# COMPACT_ATOMS: atom_id res chain seq x y z
N LEU A 1 15.36 -21.71 -4.66
CA LEU A 1 15.74 -20.57 -3.80
C LEU A 1 16.92 -19.88 -4.47
N ASN A 2 16.85 -18.58 -4.65
CA ASN A 2 17.94 -17.80 -5.24
C ASN A 2 19.11 -17.74 -4.22
N PRO A 3 20.38 -17.90 -4.65
CA PRO A 3 21.56 -17.84 -3.76
C PRO A 3 21.62 -16.60 -2.83
N PRO A 4 21.13 -15.40 -3.23
CA PRO A 4 21.10 -14.25 -2.34
C PRO A 4 20.17 -14.39 -1.13
N ASP A 5 19.05 -15.13 -1.30
CA ASP A 5 18.06 -15.31 -0.23
C ASP A 5 18.59 -16.16 0.91
N ASP A 6 19.37 -17.22 0.59
CA ASP A 6 19.98 -18.10 1.59
C ASP A 6 21.04 -17.38 2.43
N ALA A 7 21.83 -16.48 1.83
CA ALA A 7 22.85 -15.69 2.52
C ALA A 7 22.21 -14.69 3.51
N TYR A 8 21.14 -14.01 3.12
CA TYR A 8 20.38 -13.10 3.98
C TYR A 8 19.81 -13.84 5.19
N ILE A 9 19.11 -14.96 4.94
CA ILE A 9 18.50 -15.78 6.00
C ILE A 9 19.56 -16.31 6.97
N LEU A 10 20.71 -16.79 6.44
CA LEU A 10 21.82 -17.23 7.28
C LEU A 10 22.35 -16.09 8.16
N GLY A 11 22.52 -14.89 7.61
CA GLY A 11 22.95 -13.71 8.37
C GLY A 11 21.99 -13.37 9.52
N ARG A 12 20.69 -13.39 9.27
CA ARG A 12 19.65 -13.12 10.29
C ARG A 12 19.65 -14.19 11.40
N ARG A 13 19.82 -15.48 11.04
CA ARG A 13 19.94 -16.58 12.00
C ARG A 13 21.17 -16.43 12.89
N LEU A 14 22.32 -16.11 12.30
CA LEU A 14 23.56 -15.88 13.04
C LEU A 14 23.44 -14.71 14.00
N ALA A 15 22.85 -13.60 13.55
CA ALA A 15 22.58 -12.45 14.40
C ALA A 15 21.73 -12.82 15.62
N LEU A 16 20.69 -13.65 15.44
CA LEU A 16 19.85 -14.13 16.53
C LEU A 16 20.61 -15.05 17.48
N LEU A 17 21.42 -15.99 16.95
CA LEU A 17 22.24 -16.89 17.76
C LEU A 17 23.25 -16.13 18.64
N TYR A 18 23.95 -15.14 18.10
CA TYR A 18 24.94 -14.36 18.82
C TYR A 18 24.37 -13.34 19.80
N ARG A 19 23.20 -12.76 19.49
CA ARG A 19 22.52 -11.74 20.34
C ARG A 19 22.22 -12.26 21.75
N ASN A 20 21.81 -13.51 21.87
CA ASN A 20 21.33 -14.07 23.12
C ASN A 20 22.41 -14.88 23.89
N VAL A 21 23.66 -14.91 23.40
CA VAL A 21 24.76 -15.69 24.04
C VAL A 21 24.98 -15.26 25.48
N LEU A 22 25.06 -13.96 25.76
CA LEU A 22 25.38 -13.47 27.11
C LEU A 22 24.36 -13.98 28.15
N LEU A 23 23.07 -13.83 27.86
CA LEU A 23 22.01 -14.30 28.77
C LEU A 23 22.07 -15.83 28.97
N GLY A 24 22.24 -16.57 27.85
CA GLY A 24 22.37 -18.03 27.94
C GLY A 24 23.56 -18.49 28.75
N GLN A 25 24.71 -17.78 28.67
CA GLN A 25 25.90 -18.14 29.45
C GLN A 25 25.74 -17.77 30.94
N ILE A 26 25.11 -16.67 31.29
CA ILE A 26 24.78 -16.34 32.68
C ILE A 26 23.92 -17.44 33.30
N VAL A 27 22.86 -17.87 32.62
CA VAL A 27 22.00 -18.96 33.07
C VAL A 27 22.78 -20.26 33.21
N SER A 28 23.69 -20.56 32.27
CA SER A 28 24.52 -21.74 32.33
C SER A 28 25.46 -21.73 33.56
N ILE A 29 26.13 -20.62 33.84
CA ILE A 29 27.02 -20.47 34.99
C ILE A 29 26.23 -20.58 36.32
N VAL A 30 25.07 -19.92 36.42
CA VAL A 30 24.24 -20.00 37.63
C VAL A 30 23.79 -21.44 37.91
N ASN A 31 23.32 -22.15 36.89
CA ASN A 31 22.88 -23.53 37.02
C ASN A 31 24.06 -24.47 37.34
N ALA A 32 25.23 -24.27 36.72
CA ALA A 32 26.43 -25.05 37.03
C ALA A 32 26.88 -24.82 38.47
N THR A 33 26.84 -23.57 38.95
CA THR A 33 27.22 -23.22 40.32
C THR A 33 26.26 -23.84 41.36
N ALA A 34 24.93 -23.74 41.09
CA ALA A 34 23.93 -24.35 41.97
C ALA A 34 24.10 -25.88 42.05
N LEU A 35 24.27 -26.51 40.87
CA LEU A 35 24.43 -27.96 40.78
C LEU A 35 25.74 -28.43 41.49
N THR A 36 26.84 -27.70 41.30
CA THR A 36 28.14 -27.97 41.98
C THR A 36 27.98 -27.78 43.49
N GLY A 37 27.35 -26.71 43.95
CA GLY A 37 27.12 -26.45 45.38
C GLY A 37 26.36 -27.61 46.04
N VAL A 38 25.25 -28.05 45.47
CA VAL A 38 24.49 -29.20 45.97
C VAL A 38 25.34 -30.49 45.94
N ALA A 39 26.02 -30.72 44.83
CA ALA A 39 26.80 -31.94 44.67
C ALA A 39 27.95 -32.05 45.66
N LEU A 40 28.67 -30.97 45.96
CA LEU A 40 29.78 -30.93 46.96
C LEU A 40 29.30 -31.10 48.40
N THR A 41 28.03 -30.81 48.70
CA THR A 41 27.50 -31.13 50.07
C THR A 41 27.18 -32.61 50.25
N LEU A 42 27.04 -33.37 49.14
CA LEU A 42 26.64 -34.77 49.15
C LEU A 42 27.75 -35.73 48.75
N LEU A 43 28.79 -35.22 48.07
CA LEU A 43 29.88 -36.00 47.47
C LEU A 43 31.22 -35.30 47.78
N ASP A 44 32.15 -36.01 48.36
CA ASP A 44 33.52 -35.52 48.52
C ASP A 44 34.32 -35.84 47.23
N ASN A 45 34.06 -35.11 46.17
CA ASN A 45 34.66 -35.37 44.85
C ASN A 45 35.12 -34.09 44.14
N TRP A 46 36.42 -33.84 44.13
CA TRP A 46 37.02 -32.67 43.50
C TRP A 46 36.84 -32.60 41.97
N VAL A 47 36.47 -33.70 41.31
CA VAL A 47 36.19 -33.75 39.87
C VAL A 47 34.99 -32.86 39.54
N ILE A 48 34.04 -32.68 40.49
CA ILE A 48 32.89 -31.79 40.34
C ILE A 48 33.33 -30.33 40.22
N ALA A 49 34.33 -29.92 41.01
CA ALA A 49 34.89 -28.58 40.91
C ALA A 49 35.62 -28.32 39.60
N LEU A 50 36.35 -29.34 39.08
CA LEU A 50 36.97 -29.27 37.74
C LEU A 50 35.91 -29.16 36.62
N TRP A 51 34.82 -29.91 36.72
CA TRP A 51 33.73 -29.80 35.78
C TRP A 51 33.10 -28.39 35.79
N TRP A 52 32.86 -27.82 36.97
CA TRP A 52 32.38 -26.45 37.11
C TRP A 52 33.35 -25.45 36.46
N LEU A 53 34.64 -25.56 36.69
CA LEU A 53 35.66 -24.71 36.09
C LEU A 53 35.62 -24.79 34.56
N ALA A 54 35.50 -26.00 33.99
CA ALA A 54 35.39 -26.20 32.56
C ALA A 54 34.11 -25.57 32.01
N ALA A 55 32.96 -25.64 32.70
CA ALA A 55 31.72 -25.00 32.32
C ALA A 55 31.82 -23.47 32.31
N VAL A 56 32.52 -22.87 33.27
CA VAL A 56 32.81 -21.44 33.34
C VAL A 56 33.72 -20.99 32.20
N LEU A 57 34.80 -21.75 31.94
CA LEU A 57 35.75 -21.42 30.86
C LEU A 57 35.09 -21.45 29.48
N ILE A 58 34.28 -22.47 29.19
CA ILE A 58 33.57 -22.52 27.89
C ILE A 58 32.52 -21.40 27.78
N ALA A 59 31.86 -21.05 28.88
CA ALA A 59 30.94 -19.92 28.90
C ALA A 59 31.67 -18.60 28.59
N GLY A 60 32.82 -18.35 29.19
CA GLY A 60 33.69 -17.21 28.90
C GLY A 60 34.13 -17.16 27.43
N TYR A 61 34.55 -18.28 26.89
CA TYR A 61 34.93 -18.40 25.47
C TYR A 61 33.76 -18.04 24.53
N ARG A 62 32.56 -18.53 24.81
CA ARG A 62 31.38 -18.20 24.02
C ARG A 62 30.99 -16.71 24.07
N VAL A 63 31.15 -16.08 25.25
CA VAL A 63 30.94 -14.62 25.38
C VAL A 63 31.99 -13.85 24.57
N MET A 64 33.25 -14.30 24.55
CA MET A 64 34.28 -13.69 23.70
C MET A 64 33.97 -13.84 22.23
N GLN A 65 33.52 -15.02 21.77
CA GLN A 65 33.03 -15.19 20.38
C GLN A 65 31.91 -14.26 20.02
N ALA A 66 30.92 -14.08 20.91
CA ALA A 66 29.79 -13.18 20.67
C ALA A 66 30.22 -11.71 20.61
N ARG A 67 31.20 -11.31 21.45
CA ARG A 67 31.78 -9.96 21.39
C ARG A 67 32.51 -9.75 20.06
N ALA A 68 33.30 -10.72 19.62
CA ALA A 68 34.04 -10.66 18.35
C ALA A 68 33.04 -10.54 17.16
N TYR A 69 31.96 -11.33 17.14
CA TYR A 69 30.92 -11.23 16.12
C TYR A 69 30.28 -9.86 16.10
N ASN A 70 29.93 -9.30 17.27
CA ASN A 70 29.24 -8.02 17.37
C ASN A 70 30.16 -6.82 17.07
N SER A 71 31.46 -6.95 17.17
CA SER A 71 32.44 -5.90 16.84
C SER A 71 32.74 -5.79 15.34
N GLU A 72 32.40 -6.80 14.54
CA GLU A 72 32.57 -6.74 13.09
C GLU A 72 31.48 -5.97 12.39
N SER A 73 31.79 -5.37 11.23
CA SER A 73 30.82 -4.73 10.35
C SER A 73 29.87 -5.76 9.74
N GLU A 74 28.68 -5.34 9.36
CA GLU A 74 27.68 -6.23 8.75
C GLU A 74 28.22 -6.88 7.47
N ALA A 75 28.93 -6.14 6.63
CA ALA A 75 29.55 -6.64 5.41
C ALA A 75 30.59 -7.74 5.70
N ALA A 76 31.42 -7.56 6.74
CA ALA A 76 32.43 -8.57 7.14
C ALA A 76 31.77 -9.85 7.70
N ARG A 77 30.69 -9.69 8.49
CA ARG A 77 29.90 -10.82 9.00
C ARG A 77 29.23 -11.62 7.88
N GLN A 78 28.70 -10.94 6.86
CA GLN A 78 28.13 -11.60 5.69
C GLN A 78 29.16 -12.31 4.84
N ALA A 79 30.36 -11.73 4.67
CA ALA A 79 31.43 -12.33 3.90
C ALA A 79 31.98 -13.64 4.53
N ASP A 80 31.99 -13.77 5.88
CA ASP A 80 32.43 -14.97 6.62
C ASP A 80 31.28 -15.66 7.39
N ALA A 81 30.05 -15.62 6.82
CA ALA A 81 28.88 -16.19 7.49
C ALA A 81 29.04 -17.69 7.83
N ASP A 82 29.61 -18.48 6.94
CA ASP A 82 29.90 -19.89 7.17
C ASP A 82 30.97 -20.11 8.22
N GLY A 83 31.99 -19.25 8.30
CA GLY A 83 32.99 -19.27 9.35
C GLY A 83 32.38 -18.99 10.72
N TRP A 84 31.51 -17.99 10.82
CA TRP A 84 30.78 -17.68 12.05
C TRP A 84 29.79 -18.78 12.45
N ARG A 85 29.14 -19.44 11.49
CA ARG A 85 28.30 -20.61 11.74
C ARG A 85 29.12 -21.78 12.34
N ARG A 86 30.30 -22.08 11.78
CA ARG A 86 31.18 -23.13 12.32
C ARG A 86 31.66 -22.80 13.75
N ARG A 87 32.03 -21.54 14.02
CA ARG A 87 32.47 -21.11 15.36
C ARG A 87 31.36 -21.28 16.40
N VAL A 88 30.10 -20.85 16.07
CA VAL A 88 28.97 -21.04 16.98
C VAL A 88 28.69 -22.54 17.22
N LEU A 89 28.75 -23.36 16.18
CA LEU A 89 28.51 -24.80 16.30
C LEU A 89 29.57 -25.45 17.22
N HIS A 90 30.86 -25.14 17.04
CA HIS A 90 31.92 -25.68 17.89
C HIS A 90 31.76 -25.24 19.36
N GLY A 91 31.50 -23.95 19.61
CA GLY A 91 31.29 -23.45 20.97
C GLY A 91 30.09 -24.07 21.67
N VAL A 92 28.97 -24.25 20.93
CA VAL A 92 27.75 -24.87 21.46
C VAL A 92 27.95 -26.37 21.70
N SER A 93 28.59 -27.08 20.75
CA SER A 93 28.92 -28.51 20.93
C SER A 93 29.80 -28.76 22.15
N ALA A 94 30.84 -27.93 22.33
CA ALA A 94 31.69 -28.01 23.50
C ALA A 94 30.92 -27.78 24.82
N SER A 95 30.01 -26.79 24.84
CA SER A 95 29.13 -26.57 25.98
C SER A 95 28.21 -27.78 26.23
N GLY A 96 27.58 -28.34 25.20
CA GLY A 96 26.74 -29.53 25.31
C GLY A 96 27.47 -30.74 25.86
N LEU A 97 28.72 -30.96 25.40
CA LEU A 97 29.58 -32.05 25.88
C LEU A 97 30.00 -31.85 27.33
N ILE A 98 30.40 -30.66 27.76
CA ILE A 98 30.75 -30.37 29.16
C ILE A 98 29.54 -30.60 30.07
N TRP A 99 28.36 -30.15 29.70
CA TRP A 99 27.14 -30.42 30.43
C TRP A 99 26.76 -31.91 30.43
N ALA A 100 27.02 -32.63 29.33
CA ALA A 100 26.82 -34.07 29.23
C ALA A 100 27.75 -34.85 30.22
N THR A 101 29.04 -34.45 30.34
CA THR A 101 29.96 -35.08 31.30
C THR A 101 29.51 -34.85 32.76
N GLY A 102 29.02 -33.63 33.09
CA GLY A 102 28.45 -33.35 34.40
C GLY A 102 27.17 -34.14 34.68
N GLY A 103 26.28 -34.20 33.67
CA GLY A 103 25.08 -35.01 33.72
C GLY A 103 25.39 -36.49 33.98
N LEU A 104 26.31 -37.07 33.22
CA LEU A 104 26.72 -38.46 33.41
C LEU A 104 27.33 -38.70 34.81
N LEU A 105 28.23 -37.82 35.25
CA LEU A 105 28.90 -37.91 36.55
C LEU A 105 27.91 -37.90 37.72
N LEU A 106 26.90 -36.99 37.67
CA LEU A 106 25.98 -36.80 38.78
C LEU A 106 24.76 -37.75 38.72
N MET A 107 24.32 -38.14 37.54
CA MET A 107 23.24 -39.12 37.37
C MET A 107 23.68 -40.55 37.71
N SER A 108 24.97 -40.87 37.58
CA SER A 108 25.50 -42.19 37.95
C SER A 108 25.71 -42.38 39.48
N GLN A 109 25.48 -41.34 40.28
CA GLN A 109 25.57 -41.44 41.74
C GLN A 109 24.34 -42.11 42.34
N ASN A 110 24.55 -42.90 43.37
CA ASN A 110 23.49 -43.65 44.05
C ASN A 110 22.71 -42.75 45.03
N ASN A 111 22.29 -41.55 44.59
CA ASN A 111 21.59 -40.56 45.40
C ASN A 111 20.42 -39.97 44.58
N THR A 112 19.20 -40.42 44.87
CA THR A 112 17.96 -40.05 44.15
C THR A 112 17.71 -38.54 44.17
N HIS A 113 18.02 -37.83 45.24
CA HIS A 113 17.80 -36.36 45.32
C HIS A 113 18.70 -35.63 44.37
N LEU A 114 19.98 -36.04 44.27
CA LEU A 114 20.95 -35.46 43.36
C LEU A 114 20.59 -35.75 41.90
N GLN A 115 20.15 -36.99 41.61
CA GLN A 115 19.69 -37.38 40.28
C GLN A 115 18.48 -36.54 39.83
N LEU A 116 17.46 -36.39 40.68
CA LEU A 116 16.28 -35.58 40.38
C LEU A 116 16.62 -34.10 40.15
N PHE A 117 17.49 -33.54 40.99
CA PHE A 117 17.91 -32.15 40.84
C PHE A 117 18.73 -31.95 39.54
N THR A 118 19.64 -32.88 39.22
CA THR A 118 20.42 -32.85 37.98
C THR A 118 19.52 -32.95 36.77
N ALA A 119 18.56 -33.88 36.79
CA ALA A 119 17.60 -34.06 35.71
C ALA A 119 16.77 -32.79 35.46
N PHE A 120 16.28 -32.15 36.53
CA PHE A 120 15.52 -30.91 36.44
C PHE A 120 16.35 -29.78 35.84
N VAL A 121 17.60 -29.62 36.27
CA VAL A 121 18.53 -28.61 35.72
C VAL A 121 18.79 -28.86 34.23
N ILE A 122 19.10 -30.10 33.83
CA ILE A 122 19.35 -30.45 32.43
C ILE A 122 18.11 -30.20 31.59
N ALA A 123 16.91 -30.62 32.04
CA ALA A 123 15.67 -30.38 31.33
C ALA A 123 15.38 -28.89 31.16
N GLY A 124 15.56 -28.08 32.21
CA GLY A 124 15.44 -26.64 32.17
C GLY A 124 16.41 -25.96 31.18
N MET A 125 17.67 -26.40 31.17
CA MET A 125 18.71 -25.91 30.28
C MET A 125 18.38 -26.21 28.80
N VAL A 126 17.94 -27.44 28.52
CA VAL A 126 17.59 -27.88 27.16
C VAL A 126 16.32 -27.18 26.67
N ALA A 127 15.28 -27.09 27.50
CA ALA A 127 14.06 -26.39 27.15
C ALA A 127 14.31 -24.88 26.92
N GLY A 128 15.07 -24.25 27.82
CA GLY A 128 15.45 -22.84 27.72
C GLY A 128 16.36 -22.51 26.53
N ALA A 129 17.00 -23.51 25.96
CA ALA A 129 17.86 -23.36 24.78
C ALA A 129 17.06 -23.26 23.46
N VAL A 130 15.78 -23.69 23.43
CA VAL A 130 14.95 -23.65 22.20
C VAL A 130 14.88 -22.24 21.60
N PRO A 131 14.44 -21.17 22.31
CA PRO A 131 14.33 -19.85 21.71
C PRO A 131 15.68 -19.22 21.32
N VAL A 132 16.79 -19.74 21.87
CA VAL A 132 18.14 -19.19 21.66
C VAL A 132 18.88 -19.91 20.54
N LEU A 133 18.82 -21.23 20.51
CA LEU A 133 19.66 -22.08 19.63
C LEU A 133 18.86 -22.66 18.44
N ALA A 134 17.53 -22.72 18.49
CA ALA A 134 16.73 -23.34 17.44
C ALA A 134 16.66 -22.52 16.13
N ALA A 135 17.29 -21.35 16.07
CA ALA A 135 17.52 -20.66 14.81
C ALA A 135 18.37 -21.51 13.83
N ASP A 136 19.23 -22.42 14.32
CA ASP A 136 19.90 -23.46 13.53
C ASP A 136 19.67 -24.83 14.20
N ARG A 137 19.00 -25.76 13.49
CA ARG A 137 18.67 -27.10 13.97
C ARG A 137 19.89 -27.88 14.40
N THR A 138 21.00 -27.76 13.66
CA THR A 138 22.24 -28.46 13.95
C THR A 138 22.85 -27.96 15.24
N VAL A 139 22.86 -26.65 15.46
CA VAL A 139 23.37 -26.02 16.68
C VAL A 139 22.55 -26.44 17.90
N PHE A 140 21.20 -26.42 17.79
CA PHE A 140 20.36 -26.88 18.88
C PHE A 140 20.57 -28.36 19.24
N ARG A 141 20.59 -29.23 18.23
CA ARG A 141 20.82 -30.69 18.45
C ARG A 141 22.18 -30.98 19.03
N ALA A 142 23.21 -30.27 18.60
CA ALA A 142 24.57 -30.41 19.14
C ALA A 142 24.67 -30.01 20.62
N TYR A 143 23.77 -29.22 21.13
CA TYR A 143 23.62 -28.87 22.53
C TYR A 143 22.76 -29.87 23.31
N ALA A 144 21.52 -30.06 22.85
CA ALA A 144 20.47 -30.76 23.61
C ALA A 144 20.68 -32.28 23.69
N TRP A 145 21.10 -32.89 22.57
CA TRP A 145 21.21 -34.35 22.51
C TRP A 145 22.30 -34.93 23.42
N PRO A 146 23.56 -34.41 23.43
CA PRO A 146 24.60 -34.95 24.34
C PRO A 146 24.19 -34.88 25.80
N MET A 147 23.55 -33.76 26.21
CA MET A 147 23.13 -33.54 27.60
C MET A 147 22.06 -34.55 28.03
N THR A 148 21.00 -34.72 27.19
CA THR A 148 19.89 -35.61 27.52
C THR A 148 20.30 -37.07 27.43
N LEU A 149 21.08 -37.46 26.42
CA LEU A 149 21.60 -38.81 26.30
C LEU A 149 22.51 -39.20 27.47
N ALA A 150 23.38 -38.29 27.92
CA ALA A 150 24.22 -38.52 29.08
C ALA A 150 23.41 -38.70 30.38
N ALA A 151 22.35 -37.92 30.55
CA ALA A 151 21.42 -38.09 31.67
C ALA A 151 20.69 -39.46 31.61
N ILE A 152 20.26 -39.89 30.45
CA ILE A 152 19.67 -41.22 30.26
C ILE A 152 20.64 -42.34 30.58
N ILE A 153 21.86 -42.25 30.03
CA ILE A 153 22.92 -43.26 30.30
C ILE A 153 23.30 -43.31 31.77
N GLY A 154 23.47 -42.15 32.43
CA GLY A 154 23.79 -42.06 33.83
C GLY A 154 22.69 -42.57 34.78
N SER A 155 21.45 -42.63 34.29
CA SER A 155 20.30 -43.15 35.05
C SER A 155 19.98 -44.62 34.77
N LEU A 156 20.85 -45.35 34.07
CA LEU A 156 20.60 -46.79 33.82
C LEU A 156 20.59 -47.58 35.12
N GLY A 157 19.41 -48.13 35.46
CA GLY A 157 19.15 -48.93 36.65
C GLY A 157 18.01 -49.89 36.37
N SER A 158 17.82 -50.87 37.24
CA SER A 158 16.85 -51.92 37.05
C SER A 158 15.53 -51.70 37.79
N ASP A 159 15.40 -50.67 38.60
CA ASP A 159 14.16 -50.39 39.33
C ASP A 159 13.16 -49.54 38.50
N THR A 160 11.90 -49.59 38.95
CA THR A 160 10.79 -48.94 38.27
C THR A 160 10.94 -47.41 38.13
N LEU A 161 11.63 -46.77 39.07
CA LEU A 161 11.85 -45.31 39.04
C LEU A 161 12.81 -44.91 37.91
N HIS A 162 13.89 -45.69 37.73
CA HIS A 162 14.87 -45.43 36.66
C HIS A 162 14.24 -45.69 35.27
N MET A 163 13.45 -46.73 35.13
CA MET A 163 12.74 -46.99 33.87
C MET A 163 11.72 -45.90 33.50
N ALA A 164 10.97 -45.38 34.51
CA ALA A 164 10.05 -44.28 34.28
C ALA A 164 10.80 -42.98 33.90
N PHE A 165 11.94 -42.73 34.55
CA PHE A 165 12.80 -41.57 34.25
C PHE A 165 13.35 -41.63 32.82
N ILE A 166 13.86 -42.76 32.36
CA ILE A 166 14.36 -42.97 30.99
C ILE A 166 13.21 -42.70 29.98
N ALA A 167 12.03 -43.27 30.22
CA ALA A 167 10.87 -43.09 29.33
C ALA A 167 10.48 -41.58 29.22
N MET A 168 10.47 -40.87 30.37
CA MET A 168 10.18 -39.44 30.38
C MET A 168 11.26 -38.62 29.68
N ALA A 169 12.54 -38.96 29.85
CA ALA A 169 13.67 -38.28 29.21
C ALA A 169 13.65 -38.44 27.69
N VAL A 170 13.26 -39.62 27.19
CA VAL A 170 13.08 -39.90 25.75
C VAL A 170 11.94 -39.07 25.19
N ILE A 171 10.76 -39.09 25.84
CA ILE A 171 9.60 -38.30 25.45
C ILE A 171 9.98 -36.80 25.44
N PHE A 172 10.67 -36.33 26.49
CA PHE A 172 11.14 -34.96 26.57
C PHE A 172 12.05 -34.59 25.40
N LEU A 173 13.05 -35.44 25.08
CA LEU A 173 13.99 -35.20 23.98
C LEU A 173 13.27 -35.10 22.64
N LEU A 174 12.30 -35.99 22.39
CA LEU A 174 11.48 -35.94 21.18
C LEU A 174 10.62 -34.70 21.11
N ALA A 175 9.95 -34.34 22.21
CA ALA A 175 9.09 -33.17 22.27
C ALA A 175 9.88 -31.87 22.08
N VAL A 176 11.00 -31.71 22.77
CA VAL A 176 11.83 -30.50 22.68
C VAL A 176 12.52 -30.38 21.31
N THR A 177 12.95 -31.48 20.71
CA THR A 177 13.50 -31.49 19.36
C THR A 177 12.42 -31.09 18.34
N ARG A 178 11.20 -31.63 18.48
CA ARG A 178 10.08 -31.24 17.62
C ARG A 178 9.72 -29.76 17.76
N SER A 179 9.70 -29.26 18.99
CA SER A 179 9.47 -27.84 19.28
C SER A 179 10.55 -26.95 18.64
N ALA A 180 11.80 -27.33 18.74
CA ALA A 180 12.91 -26.63 18.10
C ALA A 180 12.83 -26.65 16.57
N ASP A 181 12.44 -27.78 15.97
CA ASP A 181 12.25 -27.88 14.52
C ASP A 181 11.09 -26.97 14.03
N LEU A 182 9.99 -26.89 14.80
CA LEU A 182 8.86 -26.00 14.51
C LEU A 182 9.28 -24.54 14.64
N PHE A 183 9.99 -24.19 15.72
CA PHE A 183 10.48 -22.84 15.92
C PHE A 183 11.44 -22.41 14.80
N HIS A 184 12.33 -23.31 14.39
CA HIS A 184 13.22 -23.07 13.25
C HIS A 184 12.46 -22.78 11.95
N SER A 185 11.44 -23.58 11.60
CA SER A 185 10.64 -23.36 10.39
C SER A 185 9.90 -22.02 10.45
N THR A 186 9.29 -21.70 11.60
CA THR A 186 8.60 -20.43 11.79
C THR A 186 9.52 -19.21 11.63
N LEU A 187 10.74 -19.28 12.21
CA LEU A 187 11.74 -18.22 12.01
C LEU A 187 12.20 -18.13 10.56
N HIS A 188 12.41 -19.25 9.90
CA HIS A 188 12.80 -19.28 8.50
C HIS A 188 11.77 -18.59 7.60
N ASP A 189 10.50 -18.97 7.78
CA ASP A 189 9.40 -18.40 7.01
C ASP A 189 9.22 -16.90 7.30
N SER A 190 9.39 -16.51 8.58
CA SER A 190 9.34 -15.09 8.97
C SER A 190 10.43 -14.25 8.31
N PHE A 191 11.68 -14.70 8.31
CA PHE A 191 12.79 -13.97 7.67
C PHE A 191 12.65 -13.93 6.15
N ARG A 192 12.13 -15.00 5.55
CA ARG A 192 11.83 -15.03 4.13
C ARG A 192 10.74 -14.00 3.75
N LEU A 193 9.64 -13.98 4.49
CA LEU A 193 8.55 -13.03 4.25
C LEU A 193 9.00 -11.57 4.46
N GLU A 194 9.84 -11.30 5.47
CA GLU A 194 10.43 -9.98 5.70
C GLU A 194 11.24 -9.53 4.46
N HIS A 195 12.11 -10.40 3.96
CA HIS A 195 12.91 -10.12 2.77
C HIS A 195 12.09 -9.88 1.51
N GLU A 196 11.09 -10.74 1.27
CA GLU A 196 10.17 -10.64 0.12
C GLU A 196 9.35 -9.35 0.17
N LYS A 197 8.88 -8.97 1.37
CA LYS A 197 8.18 -7.71 1.59
C LYS A 197 9.06 -6.50 1.25
N ASP A 198 10.31 -6.47 1.70
CA ASP A 198 11.21 -5.35 1.46
C ASP A 198 11.51 -5.19 -0.04
N HIS A 199 11.70 -6.30 -0.77
CA HIS A 199 11.84 -6.28 -2.22
C HIS A 199 10.60 -5.79 -2.96
N LEU A 200 9.40 -6.19 -2.49
CA LEU A 200 8.13 -5.72 -3.08
C LEU A 200 7.94 -4.21 -2.87
N VAL A 201 8.26 -3.69 -1.69
CA VAL A 201 8.18 -2.25 -1.40
C VAL A 201 9.12 -1.47 -2.32
N ASP A 202 10.36 -1.89 -2.47
CA ASP A 202 11.36 -1.26 -3.34
C ASP A 202 10.91 -1.23 -4.82
N ASN A 203 10.35 -2.34 -5.31
CA ASN A 203 9.85 -2.43 -6.67
C ASN A 203 8.61 -1.54 -6.88
N LEU A 204 7.72 -1.47 -5.88
CA LEU A 204 6.54 -0.62 -5.93
C LEU A 204 6.92 0.87 -5.97
N GLU A 205 7.89 1.28 -5.15
CA GLU A 205 8.38 2.65 -5.13
C GLU A 205 9.00 3.05 -6.47
N ARG A 206 9.84 2.19 -7.05
CA ARG A 206 10.43 2.42 -8.39
C ARG A 206 9.35 2.52 -9.47
N ALA A 207 8.38 1.60 -9.49
CA ALA A 207 7.29 1.62 -10.46
C ALA A 207 6.46 2.90 -10.33
N ARG A 208 6.18 3.33 -9.10
CA ARG A 208 5.48 4.58 -8.80
C ARG A 208 6.24 5.81 -9.32
N GLU A 209 7.55 5.90 -9.04
CA GLU A 209 8.38 7.02 -9.54
C GLU A 209 8.37 7.12 -11.06
N VAL A 210 8.49 5.97 -11.75
CA VAL A 210 8.44 5.93 -13.22
C VAL A 210 7.09 6.40 -13.73
N ALA A 211 5.99 5.94 -13.13
CA ALA A 211 4.64 6.35 -13.51
C ALA A 211 4.40 7.86 -13.27
N GLU A 212 4.84 8.39 -12.12
CA GLU A 212 4.73 9.83 -11.82
C GLU A 212 5.54 10.70 -12.78
N ARG A 213 6.79 10.29 -13.11
CA ARG A 213 7.63 11.01 -14.09
C ARG A 213 6.98 11.00 -15.48
N SER A 214 6.46 9.86 -15.91
CA SER A 214 5.77 9.75 -17.20
C SER A 214 4.54 10.64 -17.27
N ASN A 215 3.75 10.68 -16.20
CA ASN A 215 2.54 11.49 -16.13
C ASN A 215 2.85 12.99 -16.13
N ARG A 216 3.88 13.43 -15.39
CA ARG A 216 4.36 14.82 -15.43
C ARG A 216 4.84 15.22 -16.83
N ALA A 217 5.66 14.38 -17.48
CA ALA A 217 6.15 14.64 -18.82
C ALA A 217 5.00 14.75 -19.84
N LYS A 218 3.96 13.89 -19.72
CA LYS A 218 2.75 13.94 -20.57
C LYS A 218 2.02 15.28 -20.40
N THR A 219 1.85 15.73 -19.15
CA THR A 219 1.14 16.98 -18.84
C THR A 219 1.91 18.20 -19.36
N GLU A 220 3.22 18.25 -19.13
CA GLU A 220 4.09 19.34 -19.59
C GLU A 220 4.16 19.39 -21.13
N PHE A 221 4.27 18.24 -21.79
CA PHE A 221 4.23 18.13 -23.25
C PHE A 221 2.92 18.70 -23.80
N LEU A 222 1.77 18.32 -23.26
CA LEU A 222 0.46 18.81 -23.71
C LEU A 222 0.30 20.32 -23.46
N ALA A 223 0.78 20.84 -22.32
CA ALA A 223 0.76 22.27 -22.03
C ALA A 223 1.60 23.08 -23.03
N ASN A 224 2.79 22.60 -23.36
CA ASN A 224 3.68 23.24 -24.34
C ASN A 224 3.08 23.22 -25.75
N ILE A 225 2.58 22.07 -26.20
CA ILE A 225 1.90 21.93 -27.50
C ILE A 225 0.70 22.88 -27.61
N SER A 226 -0.07 23.03 -26.51
CA SER A 226 -1.19 23.98 -26.51
C SER A 226 -0.75 25.40 -26.79
N HIS A 227 0.28 25.82 -26.09
CA HIS A 227 0.77 27.20 -26.27
C HIS A 227 1.29 27.42 -27.70
N GLU A 228 2.00 26.44 -28.26
CA GLU A 228 2.54 26.50 -29.61
C GLU A 228 1.47 26.40 -30.70
N LEU A 229 0.35 25.70 -30.47
CA LEU A 229 -0.78 25.64 -31.41
C LEU A 229 -1.72 26.85 -31.29
N ARG A 230 -1.90 27.41 -30.08
CA ARG A 230 -2.77 28.58 -29.86
C ARG A 230 -2.29 29.82 -30.65
N THR A 231 -0.97 30.04 -30.71
CA THR A 231 -0.38 31.21 -31.38
C THR A 231 -0.69 31.25 -32.89
N PRO A 232 -0.40 30.21 -33.71
CA PRO A 232 -0.75 30.21 -35.14
C PRO A 232 -2.27 30.20 -35.36
N MET A 233 -3.06 29.53 -34.50
CA MET A 233 -4.53 29.52 -34.62
C MET A 233 -5.13 30.89 -34.39
N ASN A 234 -4.68 31.64 -33.37
CA ASN A 234 -5.10 33.04 -33.17
C ASN A 234 -4.69 33.93 -34.34
N GLY A 235 -3.52 33.65 -34.97
CA GLY A 235 -3.11 34.32 -36.19
C GLY A 235 -4.06 34.05 -37.37
N ILE A 236 -4.49 32.79 -37.54
CA ILE A 236 -5.46 32.40 -38.60
C ILE A 236 -6.81 33.10 -38.35
N ILE A 237 -7.32 33.07 -37.13
CA ILE A 237 -8.58 33.74 -36.74
C ILE A 237 -8.49 35.27 -37.01
N GLY A 238 -7.37 35.89 -36.54
CA GLY A 238 -7.16 37.32 -36.74
C GLY A 238 -7.06 37.72 -38.21
N MET A 239 -6.44 36.91 -39.07
CA MET A 239 -6.43 37.15 -40.50
C MET A 239 -7.82 36.98 -41.16
N ALA A 240 -8.57 35.97 -40.70
CA ALA A 240 -9.95 35.77 -41.20
C ALA A 240 -10.85 36.95 -40.77
N ASP A 241 -10.67 37.46 -39.53
CA ASP A 241 -11.40 38.65 -39.06
C ASP A 241 -11.06 39.91 -39.87
N LEU A 242 -9.79 40.11 -40.21
CA LEU A 242 -9.36 41.24 -41.05
C LEU A 242 -9.97 41.15 -42.47
N LEU A 243 -9.90 39.94 -43.07
CA LEU A 243 -10.48 39.72 -44.42
C LEU A 243 -12.01 39.90 -44.43
N ALA A 244 -12.70 39.64 -43.34
CA ALA A 244 -14.13 39.83 -43.19
C ALA A 244 -14.53 41.31 -43.14
N LEU A 245 -13.60 42.24 -42.90
CA LEU A 245 -13.84 43.70 -42.93
C LEU A 245 -13.81 44.29 -44.34
N ASP A 246 -13.21 43.57 -45.31
CA ASP A 246 -13.19 44.04 -46.70
C ASP A 246 -14.51 43.76 -47.45
N ALA A 247 -14.64 44.39 -48.61
CA ALA A 247 -15.77 44.16 -49.50
C ALA A 247 -15.64 42.80 -50.20
N ILE A 248 -16.08 41.72 -49.54
CA ILE A 248 -16.05 40.34 -49.97
C ILE A 248 -17.42 39.87 -50.47
N SER A 249 -17.46 38.88 -51.39
CA SER A 249 -18.69 38.26 -51.83
C SER A 249 -19.34 37.41 -50.69
N ASP A 250 -20.64 37.14 -50.81
CA ASP A 250 -21.35 36.32 -49.85
C ASP A 250 -20.72 34.91 -49.72
N ASP A 251 -20.30 34.32 -50.82
CA ASP A 251 -19.58 33.01 -50.84
C ASP A 251 -18.25 33.08 -50.09
N GLN A 252 -17.50 34.17 -50.23
CA GLN A 252 -16.23 34.38 -49.51
C GLN A 252 -16.49 34.59 -48.02
N ARG A 253 -17.56 35.23 -47.64
CA ARG A 253 -17.96 35.44 -46.25
C ARG A 253 -18.31 34.10 -45.59
N GLU A 254 -19.09 33.27 -46.29
CA GLU A 254 -19.42 31.92 -45.82
C GLU A 254 -18.15 31.06 -45.61
N LEU A 255 -17.19 31.11 -46.52
CA LEU A 255 -15.91 30.40 -46.38
C LEU A 255 -15.09 30.88 -45.19
N LEU A 256 -15.06 32.20 -44.92
CA LEU A 256 -14.37 32.75 -43.78
C LEU A 256 -15.03 32.36 -42.45
N ASP A 257 -16.34 32.35 -42.41
CA ASP A 257 -17.13 31.91 -41.23
C ASP A 257 -16.87 30.43 -40.94
N HIS A 258 -16.83 29.57 -41.97
CA HIS A 258 -16.45 28.16 -41.79
C HIS A 258 -14.99 27.97 -41.32
N LEU A 259 -14.05 28.75 -41.81
CA LEU A 259 -12.67 28.72 -41.40
C LEU A 259 -12.55 29.14 -39.92
N ARG A 260 -13.18 30.24 -39.53
CA ARG A 260 -13.27 30.70 -38.14
C ARG A 260 -13.82 29.63 -37.21
N GLN A 261 -14.98 29.10 -37.56
CA GLN A 261 -15.64 28.07 -36.79
C GLN A 261 -14.74 26.83 -36.60
N SER A 262 -14.02 26.42 -37.66
CA SER A 262 -13.10 25.29 -37.58
C SER A 262 -11.91 25.57 -36.66
N ALA A 263 -11.38 26.79 -36.70
CA ALA A 263 -10.29 27.25 -35.84
C ALA A 263 -10.70 27.30 -34.37
N ASP A 264 -11.88 27.85 -34.07
CA ASP A 264 -12.44 27.93 -32.71
C ASP A 264 -12.69 26.54 -32.12
N ILE A 265 -13.23 25.61 -32.94
CA ILE A 265 -13.43 24.21 -32.53
C ILE A 265 -12.09 23.55 -32.18
N LEU A 266 -11.06 23.75 -32.98
CA LEU A 266 -9.75 23.16 -32.73
C LEU A 266 -9.11 23.68 -31.43
N LEU A 267 -9.19 24.99 -31.19
CA LEU A 267 -8.72 25.61 -29.93
C LEU A 267 -9.48 25.08 -28.72
N LEU A 268 -10.79 24.94 -28.82
CA LEU A 268 -11.61 24.37 -27.76
C LEU A 268 -11.22 22.93 -27.44
N GLN A 269 -11.02 22.11 -28.48
CA GLN A 269 -10.60 20.70 -28.33
C GLN A 269 -9.23 20.60 -27.66
N LEU A 270 -8.31 21.46 -28.06
CA LEU A 270 -6.96 21.49 -27.48
C LEU A 270 -7.00 21.87 -26.00
N ASN A 271 -7.77 22.91 -25.64
CA ASN A 271 -7.93 23.32 -24.25
C ASN A 271 -8.55 22.20 -23.40
N HIS A 272 -9.54 21.48 -23.90
CA HIS A 272 -10.15 20.34 -23.24
C HIS A 272 -9.13 19.20 -22.97
N LEU A 273 -8.25 18.88 -23.94
CA LEU A 273 -7.22 17.86 -23.77
C LEU A 273 -6.23 18.19 -22.66
N ILE A 274 -5.81 19.47 -22.59
CA ILE A 274 -4.88 19.91 -21.55
C ILE A 274 -5.53 19.86 -20.20
N GLU A 275 -6.76 20.32 -20.12
CA GLU A 275 -7.51 20.32 -18.87
C GLU A 275 -7.73 18.90 -18.35
N LEU A 276 -8.12 17.97 -19.22
CA LEU A 276 -8.24 16.56 -18.85
C LEU A 276 -6.91 15.99 -18.34
N SER A 277 -5.81 16.30 -19.03
CA SER A 277 -4.47 15.89 -18.59
C SER A 277 -4.08 16.49 -17.23
N ALA A 278 -4.40 17.76 -16.99
CA ALA A 278 -4.14 18.42 -15.71
C ALA A 278 -4.99 17.85 -14.56
N LEU A 279 -6.24 17.47 -14.86
CA LEU A 279 -7.14 16.79 -13.92
C LEU A 279 -6.64 15.38 -13.58
N GLU A 280 -6.22 14.60 -14.59
CA GLU A 280 -5.64 13.26 -14.39
C GLU A 280 -4.34 13.30 -13.57
N ALA A 281 -3.53 14.33 -13.76
CA ALA A 281 -2.27 14.53 -13.02
C ALA A 281 -2.47 15.08 -11.59
N GLY A 282 -3.71 15.44 -11.20
CA GLY A 282 -4.01 16.02 -9.88
C GLY A 282 -3.45 17.42 -9.67
N HIS A 283 -3.15 18.16 -10.76
CA HIS A 283 -2.58 19.51 -10.70
C HIS A 283 -3.62 20.60 -10.45
N ILE A 284 -4.92 20.28 -10.55
CA ILE A 284 -6.00 21.24 -10.31
C ILE A 284 -6.31 21.28 -8.82
N ARG A 285 -6.25 22.49 -8.24
CA ARG A 285 -6.64 22.77 -6.85
C ARG A 285 -7.94 23.54 -6.85
N LEU A 286 -8.88 23.13 -5.99
CA LEU A 286 -10.12 23.85 -5.77
C LEU A 286 -9.86 25.18 -5.06
N ARG A 287 -10.64 26.20 -5.46
CA ARG A 287 -10.63 27.54 -4.85
C ARG A 287 -12.03 27.83 -4.30
N PRO A 288 -12.33 27.40 -3.06
CA PRO A 288 -13.65 27.63 -2.49
C PRO A 288 -13.84 29.12 -2.19
N GLU A 289 -14.96 29.68 -2.67
CA GLU A 289 -15.38 31.05 -2.43
C GLU A 289 -16.89 31.11 -2.13
N PRO A 290 -17.37 32.12 -1.41
CA PRO A 290 -18.81 32.29 -1.19
C PRO A 290 -19.50 32.67 -2.49
N PHE A 291 -20.63 32.03 -2.80
CA PHE A 291 -21.48 32.39 -3.96
C PHE A 291 -22.95 32.05 -3.72
N VAL A 292 -23.83 32.70 -4.52
CA VAL A 292 -25.28 32.45 -4.54
C VAL A 292 -25.58 31.43 -5.64
N VAL A 293 -26.21 30.30 -5.28
CA VAL A 293 -26.55 29.24 -6.25
C VAL A 293 -27.51 29.73 -7.32
N HIS A 294 -28.47 30.56 -6.94
CA HIS A 294 -29.45 31.14 -7.87
C HIS A 294 -28.79 32.01 -8.94
N ASP A 295 -27.88 32.91 -8.51
CA ASP A 295 -27.12 33.80 -9.42
C ASP A 295 -26.23 32.99 -10.41
N LEU A 296 -25.66 31.90 -9.95
CA LEU A 296 -24.92 30.99 -10.84
C LEU A 296 -25.82 30.43 -11.93
N LEU A 297 -26.99 29.89 -11.56
CA LEU A 297 -27.93 29.29 -12.52
C LEU A 297 -28.48 30.30 -13.50
N ASP A 298 -28.88 31.49 -13.05
CA ASP A 298 -29.34 32.59 -13.89
C ASP A 298 -28.25 33.06 -14.86
N GLY A 299 -27.02 33.18 -14.39
CA GLY A 299 -25.87 33.51 -15.21
C GLY A 299 -25.59 32.49 -16.31
N LEU A 300 -25.72 31.20 -16.00
CA LEU A 300 -25.54 30.10 -16.96
C LEU A 300 -26.57 30.13 -18.07
N ILE A 301 -27.87 30.36 -17.73
CA ILE A 301 -28.91 30.46 -18.74
C ILE A 301 -28.71 31.70 -19.59
N SER A 302 -28.41 32.85 -18.98
CA SER A 302 -28.18 34.08 -19.73
C SER A 302 -27.09 33.90 -20.78
N ALA A 303 -26.00 33.18 -20.43
CA ALA A 303 -24.91 32.88 -21.35
C ALA A 303 -25.30 31.94 -22.50
N GLN A 304 -26.20 30.99 -22.26
CA GLN A 304 -26.59 29.96 -23.23
C GLN A 304 -27.91 30.30 -23.96
N ARG A 305 -28.62 31.37 -23.55
CA ARG A 305 -29.92 31.77 -24.06
C ARG A 305 -29.91 31.96 -25.58
N LYS A 306 -28.89 32.63 -26.11
CA LYS A 306 -28.81 32.87 -27.55
C LYS A 306 -28.69 31.55 -28.32
N ALA A 307 -27.82 30.66 -27.92
CA ALA A 307 -27.61 29.37 -28.59
C ALA A 307 -28.84 28.46 -28.55
N ALA A 308 -29.60 28.51 -27.45
CA ALA A 308 -30.88 27.81 -27.33
C ALA A 308 -31.98 28.43 -28.19
N MET A 309 -32.09 29.78 -28.19
CA MET A 309 -33.08 30.49 -29.00
C MET A 309 -32.85 30.31 -30.51
N ASP A 310 -31.62 30.32 -30.96
CA ASP A 310 -31.24 30.07 -32.36
C ASP A 310 -31.68 28.67 -32.84
N LYS A 311 -31.81 27.70 -31.91
CA LYS A 311 -32.37 26.36 -32.17
C LYS A 311 -33.87 26.22 -31.83
N GLY A 312 -34.52 27.26 -31.29
CA GLY A 312 -35.92 27.21 -30.86
C GLY A 312 -36.15 26.31 -29.62
N LEU A 313 -35.15 26.16 -28.75
CA LEU A 313 -35.23 25.38 -27.52
C LEU A 313 -35.66 26.26 -26.34
N ALA A 314 -36.59 25.76 -25.50
CA ALA A 314 -36.90 26.35 -24.21
C ALA A 314 -35.82 25.91 -23.16
N ILE A 315 -35.45 26.84 -22.26
CA ILE A 315 -34.64 26.53 -21.10
C ILE A 315 -35.39 26.94 -19.84
N ASP A 316 -35.62 26.00 -18.94
CA ASP A 316 -36.34 26.19 -17.69
C ASP A 316 -35.44 25.96 -16.49
N ILE A 317 -35.59 26.78 -15.41
CA ILE A 317 -34.93 26.58 -14.12
C ILE A 317 -35.93 26.20 -13.05
N GLU A 318 -35.59 25.21 -12.24
CA GLU A 318 -36.31 24.86 -11.02
C GLU A 318 -35.34 24.89 -9.83
N THR A 319 -35.58 25.76 -8.86
CA THR A 319 -34.77 25.82 -7.61
C THR A 319 -35.66 25.54 -6.42
N ASP A 320 -35.16 24.71 -5.50
CA ASP A 320 -35.80 24.41 -4.23
C ASP A 320 -35.75 25.65 -3.32
N SER A 321 -36.90 26.02 -2.74
CA SER A 321 -36.99 27.12 -1.77
C SER A 321 -36.20 26.88 -0.46
N GLY A 322 -35.76 25.65 -0.21
CA GLY A 322 -34.91 25.27 0.93
C GLY A 322 -33.42 25.52 0.72
N LEU A 323 -32.99 25.91 -0.50
CA LEU A 323 -31.58 26.18 -0.76
C LEU A 323 -31.07 27.36 0.05
N PRO A 324 -29.84 27.27 0.65
CA PRO A 324 -29.21 28.42 1.29
C PRO A 324 -28.91 29.52 0.28
N ASP A 325 -29.06 30.78 0.68
CA ASP A 325 -28.75 31.93 -0.19
C ASP A 325 -27.27 31.91 -0.60
N ILE A 326 -26.36 31.65 0.33
CA ILE A 326 -24.92 31.63 0.12
C ILE A 326 -24.33 30.28 0.51
N VAL A 327 -23.52 29.72 -0.36
CA VAL A 327 -22.73 28.51 -0.13
C VAL A 327 -21.24 28.77 -0.44
N ILE A 328 -20.34 28.00 0.16
CA ILE A 328 -18.90 28.10 -0.09
C ILE A 328 -18.48 26.90 -0.93
N GLY A 329 -17.93 27.15 -2.12
CA GLY A 329 -17.44 26.15 -3.06
C GLY A 329 -16.67 26.78 -4.21
N ASP A 330 -16.20 25.97 -5.15
CA ASP A 330 -15.50 26.47 -6.35
C ASP A 330 -16.50 26.83 -7.46
N LEU A 331 -16.87 28.11 -7.49
CA LEU A 331 -17.84 28.64 -8.45
C LEU A 331 -17.39 28.44 -9.90
N GLU A 332 -16.10 28.66 -10.18
CA GLU A 332 -15.58 28.58 -11.55
C GLU A 332 -15.64 27.13 -12.07
N ARG A 333 -15.25 26.15 -11.26
CA ARG A 333 -15.33 24.73 -11.62
C ARG A 333 -16.76 24.24 -11.73
N LEU A 334 -17.64 24.69 -10.86
CA LEU A 334 -19.06 24.36 -10.95
C LEU A 334 -19.69 24.95 -12.22
N ARG A 335 -19.38 26.20 -12.57
CA ARG A 335 -19.77 26.84 -13.83
C ARG A 335 -19.33 26.02 -15.04
N GLN A 336 -18.11 25.53 -15.01
CA GLN A 336 -17.53 24.73 -16.08
C GLN A 336 -18.24 23.38 -16.24
N VAL A 337 -18.57 22.69 -15.15
CA VAL A 337 -19.41 21.47 -15.20
C VAL A 337 -20.71 21.74 -15.93
N PHE A 338 -21.41 22.80 -15.55
CA PHE A 338 -22.68 23.18 -16.21
C PHE A 338 -22.50 23.54 -17.68
N GLN A 339 -21.44 24.26 -18.04
CA GLN A 339 -21.13 24.58 -19.44
C GLN A 339 -21.01 23.33 -20.31
N HIS A 340 -20.32 22.29 -19.80
CA HIS A 340 -20.20 21.03 -20.50
C HIS A 340 -21.54 20.28 -20.61
N LEU A 341 -22.30 20.21 -19.52
CA LEU A 341 -23.60 19.49 -19.50
C LEU A 341 -24.69 20.22 -20.33
N ILE A 342 -24.85 21.53 -20.13
CA ILE A 342 -25.82 22.34 -20.88
C ILE A 342 -25.42 22.44 -22.35
N GLY A 343 -24.13 22.61 -22.65
CA GLY A 343 -23.61 22.61 -24.02
C GLY A 343 -23.92 21.31 -24.76
N ASN A 344 -23.79 20.16 -24.09
CA ASN A 344 -24.20 18.86 -24.63
C ASN A 344 -25.72 18.80 -24.84
N ALA A 345 -26.54 19.25 -23.87
CA ALA A 345 -27.97 19.28 -23.98
C ALA A 345 -28.44 20.11 -25.19
N ILE A 346 -27.89 21.33 -25.37
CA ILE A 346 -28.20 22.18 -26.53
C ILE A 346 -27.73 21.53 -27.84
N LYS A 347 -26.57 20.90 -27.84
CA LYS A 347 -25.97 20.27 -29.04
C LYS A 347 -26.83 19.12 -29.55
N PHE A 348 -27.30 18.25 -28.68
CA PHE A 348 -28.00 17.02 -29.04
C PHE A 348 -29.52 17.16 -29.11
N THR A 349 -30.12 18.23 -28.55
CA THR A 349 -31.54 18.49 -28.67
C THR A 349 -31.83 19.31 -29.95
N GLU A 350 -32.63 18.78 -30.84
CA GLU A 350 -33.06 19.50 -32.06
C GLU A 350 -34.33 20.31 -31.83
N ARG A 351 -35.25 19.79 -31.04
CA ARG A 351 -36.52 20.43 -30.66
C ARG A 351 -36.93 20.01 -29.27
N GLY A 352 -37.54 20.93 -28.50
CA GLY A 352 -38.01 20.66 -27.15
C GLY A 352 -37.42 21.59 -26.11
N SER A 353 -37.02 21.07 -24.96
CA SER A 353 -36.58 21.88 -23.81
C SER A 353 -35.38 21.30 -23.08
N ILE A 354 -34.71 22.16 -22.34
CA ILE A 354 -33.64 21.83 -21.43
C ILE A 354 -34.02 22.30 -20.03
N GLY A 355 -34.09 21.42 -19.07
CA GLY A 355 -34.37 21.70 -17.67
C GLY A 355 -33.10 21.72 -16.82
N ILE A 356 -32.97 22.72 -15.96
CA ILE A 356 -31.89 22.77 -14.95
C ILE A 356 -32.59 22.85 -13.60
N ALA A 357 -32.22 21.93 -12.67
CA ALA A 357 -32.76 21.96 -11.32
C ALA A 357 -31.66 21.92 -10.28
N ALA A 358 -31.92 22.59 -9.15
CA ALA A 358 -31.08 22.50 -7.97
C ALA A 358 -31.97 22.26 -6.73
N ARG A 359 -31.64 21.18 -5.98
CA ARG A 359 -32.41 20.75 -4.81
C ARG A 359 -31.53 20.51 -3.62
N GLN A 360 -32.00 20.89 -2.43
CA GLN A 360 -31.33 20.54 -1.18
C GLN A 360 -31.67 19.09 -0.83
N VAL A 361 -30.63 18.24 -0.69
CA VAL A 361 -30.78 16.82 -0.28
C VAL A 361 -30.56 16.65 1.21
N GLU A 362 -29.54 17.30 1.74
CA GLU A 362 -29.14 17.17 3.13
C GLU A 362 -28.56 18.50 3.63
N ARG A 363 -28.86 18.86 4.89
CA ARG A 363 -28.30 20.05 5.52
C ARG A 363 -27.92 19.76 6.97
N THR A 364 -26.72 20.18 7.33
CA THR A 364 -26.23 20.22 8.70
C THR A 364 -26.00 21.67 9.14
N GLU A 365 -25.49 21.89 10.34
CA GLU A 365 -25.14 23.25 10.80
C GLU A 365 -24.01 23.88 9.98
N LYS A 366 -23.09 23.08 9.42
CA LYS A 366 -21.88 23.56 8.71
C LYS A 366 -21.85 23.28 7.23
N THR A 367 -22.66 22.35 6.75
CA THR A 367 -22.63 21.90 5.35
C THR A 367 -24.01 21.68 4.80
N VAL A 368 -24.14 21.84 3.48
CA VAL A 368 -25.32 21.48 2.71
C VAL A 368 -24.91 20.62 1.52
N ARG A 369 -25.70 19.61 1.22
CA ARG A 369 -25.56 18.83 -0.02
C ARG A 369 -26.64 19.29 -1.00
N VAL A 370 -26.18 19.74 -2.17
CA VAL A 370 -27.08 20.21 -3.23
C VAL A 370 -26.99 19.23 -4.40
N GLU A 371 -28.14 18.74 -4.84
CA GLU A 371 -28.27 17.91 -6.02
C GLU A 371 -28.68 18.81 -7.20
N PHE A 372 -27.92 18.68 -8.28
CA PHE A 372 -28.15 19.39 -9.54
C PHE A 372 -28.56 18.41 -10.61
N HIS A 373 -29.53 18.85 -11.46
CA HIS A 373 -30.00 18.12 -12.61
C HIS A 373 -29.87 18.99 -13.87
N VAL A 374 -29.39 18.36 -14.94
CA VAL A 374 -29.48 18.92 -16.29
C VAL A 374 -30.19 17.89 -17.14
N THR A 375 -31.41 18.22 -17.58
CA THR A 375 -32.30 17.33 -18.35
C THR A 375 -32.48 17.88 -19.74
N ASP A 376 -32.41 17.03 -20.76
CA ASP A 376 -32.71 17.35 -22.15
C ASP A 376 -33.83 16.45 -22.69
N THR A 377 -34.56 16.92 -23.66
CA THR A 377 -35.58 16.17 -24.39
C THR A 377 -35.08 15.72 -25.78
N GLY A 378 -33.76 15.50 -25.88
CA GLY A 378 -33.09 15.06 -27.11
C GLY A 378 -33.33 13.59 -27.44
N PRO A 379 -32.54 13.00 -28.34
CA PRO A 379 -32.73 11.64 -28.82
C PRO A 379 -32.46 10.58 -27.74
N GLY A 380 -31.86 10.94 -26.60
CA GLY A 380 -31.47 10.00 -25.58
C GLY A 380 -30.38 9.01 -26.03
N MET A 381 -30.05 8.07 -25.15
CA MET A 381 -29.01 7.10 -25.38
C MET A 381 -29.51 5.68 -25.14
N GLY A 382 -29.10 4.74 -25.99
CA GLY A 382 -29.30 3.31 -25.77
C GLY A 382 -28.34 2.74 -24.75
N ALA A 383 -28.61 1.51 -24.27
CA ALA A 383 -27.84 0.86 -23.20
C ALA A 383 -26.34 0.73 -23.51
N GLU A 384 -25.97 0.44 -24.75
CA GLU A 384 -24.55 0.34 -25.17
C GLU A 384 -23.82 1.68 -25.09
N ALA A 385 -24.47 2.75 -25.58
CA ALA A 385 -23.92 4.10 -25.50
C ALA A 385 -23.79 4.59 -24.05
N LEU A 386 -24.77 4.27 -23.20
CA LEU A 386 -24.78 4.61 -21.78
C LEU A 386 -23.65 3.89 -21.04
N GLN A 387 -23.39 2.60 -21.34
CA GLN A 387 -22.27 1.85 -20.78
C GLN A 387 -20.93 2.42 -21.24
N ALA A 388 -20.78 2.78 -22.52
CA ALA A 388 -19.56 3.38 -23.04
C ALA A 388 -19.21 4.72 -22.39
N ILE A 389 -20.22 5.52 -22.05
CA ILE A 389 -20.06 6.82 -21.39
C ILE A 389 -19.88 6.70 -19.87
N SER A 390 -20.47 5.66 -19.26
CA SER A 390 -20.36 5.39 -17.82
C SER A 390 -19.03 4.70 -17.44
N GLY A 391 -18.43 3.92 -18.35
CA GLY A 391 -17.11 3.30 -18.18
C GLY A 391 -15.99 4.33 -18.37
N LEU A 392 -14.99 4.29 -17.53
CA LEU A 392 -13.73 5.03 -17.67
C LEU A 392 -13.17 4.88 -19.10
N LEU A 393 -12.91 6.04 -19.76
CA LEU A 393 -12.03 6.16 -20.94
C LEU A 393 -11.96 4.91 -21.85
N VAL A 394 -13.06 4.48 -22.40
CA VAL A 394 -12.99 3.67 -23.59
C VAL A 394 -12.85 4.65 -24.76
N GLN A 395 -11.66 4.71 -25.37
CA GLN A 395 -11.51 5.14 -26.74
C GLN A 395 -12.41 4.23 -27.61
N GLY A 396 -13.72 4.49 -27.55
CA GLY A 396 -14.70 3.76 -28.35
C GLY A 396 -14.58 4.20 -29.79
N ASP A 397 -14.54 3.23 -30.66
CA ASP A 397 -14.63 3.35 -32.12
C ASP A 397 -15.47 4.55 -32.56
N GLY A 398 -14.79 5.47 -33.27
CA GLY A 398 -15.32 6.76 -33.72
C GLY A 398 -16.49 6.74 -34.71
N SER A 399 -17.47 5.82 -34.62
CA SER A 399 -18.59 5.75 -35.55
C SER A 399 -19.76 6.69 -35.19
N THR A 400 -20.02 6.96 -33.91
CA THR A 400 -21.09 7.88 -33.46
C THR A 400 -20.61 9.32 -33.25
N ALA A 401 -19.32 9.53 -32.91
CA ALA A 401 -18.72 10.87 -32.75
C ALA A 401 -18.59 11.65 -34.07
N ARG A 402 -18.56 10.97 -35.21
CA ARG A 402 -18.39 11.59 -36.54
C ARG A 402 -19.63 12.32 -37.08
N ARG A 403 -20.83 12.05 -36.58
CA ARG A 403 -22.05 12.70 -37.09
C ARG A 403 -22.34 14.07 -36.47
N HIS A 404 -21.77 14.40 -35.30
CA HIS A 404 -22.11 15.63 -34.57
C HIS A 404 -20.88 16.43 -34.05
N GLY A 405 -19.67 16.24 -34.64
CA GLY A 405 -18.52 17.12 -34.50
C GLY A 405 -18.08 17.41 -33.05
N GLY A 406 -17.31 16.51 -32.42
CA GLY A 406 -16.67 16.78 -31.14
C GLY A 406 -15.94 15.56 -30.61
N LEU A 407 -14.76 15.75 -29.96
CA LEU A 407 -13.93 14.70 -29.35
C LEU A 407 -14.55 13.96 -28.16
N GLY A 408 -15.79 14.31 -27.74
CA GLY A 408 -16.44 13.67 -26.58
C GLY A 408 -15.77 13.94 -25.23
N VAL A 409 -14.87 14.93 -25.14
CA VAL A 409 -14.02 15.17 -23.95
C VAL A 409 -14.76 15.95 -22.84
N GLY A 410 -15.83 16.68 -23.16
CA GLY A 410 -16.53 17.54 -22.20
C GLY A 410 -17.14 16.76 -21.02
N LEU A 411 -17.75 15.60 -21.27
CA LEU A 411 -18.35 14.80 -20.21
C LEU A 411 -17.31 14.14 -19.27
N PRO A 412 -16.19 13.58 -19.75
CA PRO A 412 -15.08 13.18 -18.89
C PRO A 412 -14.55 14.31 -18.00
N ILE A 413 -14.42 15.53 -18.53
CA ILE A 413 -13.99 16.71 -17.75
C ILE A 413 -15.03 17.02 -16.66
N ALA A 414 -16.32 17.11 -17.03
CA ALA A 414 -17.38 17.38 -16.05
C ALA A 414 -17.39 16.33 -14.93
N ARG A 415 -17.30 15.04 -15.28
CA ARG A 415 -17.21 13.94 -14.30
C ARG A 415 -16.03 14.12 -13.36
N LYS A 416 -14.84 14.39 -13.90
CA LYS A 416 -13.62 14.54 -13.10
C LYS A 416 -13.64 15.76 -12.19
N LEU A 417 -14.24 16.86 -12.64
CA LEU A 417 -14.48 18.04 -11.81
C LEU A 417 -15.47 17.77 -10.68
N ILE A 418 -16.55 17.06 -10.94
CA ILE A 418 -17.52 16.63 -9.92
C ILE A 418 -16.85 15.74 -8.88
N GLU A 419 -16.06 14.74 -9.31
CA GLU A 419 -15.28 13.89 -8.41
C GLU A 419 -14.30 14.72 -7.54
N LEU A 420 -13.59 15.66 -8.15
CA LEU A 420 -12.66 16.56 -7.43
C LEU A 420 -13.38 17.41 -6.38
N MET A 421 -14.62 17.83 -6.66
CA MET A 421 -15.47 18.57 -5.73
C MET A 421 -16.18 17.67 -4.69
N GLY A 422 -15.91 16.36 -4.68
CA GLY A 422 -16.48 15.41 -3.71
C GLY A 422 -17.86 14.89 -4.06
N GLY A 423 -18.26 14.93 -5.31
CA GLY A 423 -19.54 14.42 -5.83
C GLY A 423 -19.39 13.23 -6.76
N GLU A 424 -20.51 12.77 -7.28
CA GLU A 424 -20.62 11.70 -8.27
C GLU A 424 -21.62 12.08 -9.35
N LEU A 425 -21.26 11.84 -10.63
CA LEU A 425 -22.14 12.09 -11.78
C LEU A 425 -22.90 10.81 -12.12
N GLN A 426 -24.23 10.91 -12.10
CA GLN A 426 -25.17 9.87 -12.52
C GLN A 426 -25.85 10.30 -13.82
N ILE A 427 -26.09 9.33 -14.71
CA ILE A 427 -26.67 9.58 -16.03
C ILE A 427 -27.86 8.63 -16.22
N ASP A 428 -29.05 9.20 -16.38
CA ASP A 428 -30.26 8.49 -16.74
C ASP A 428 -30.66 8.90 -18.15
N SER A 429 -30.78 7.95 -19.06
CA SER A 429 -31.17 8.26 -20.46
C SER A 429 -31.94 7.11 -21.07
N GLN A 430 -32.92 7.48 -21.89
CA GLN A 430 -33.74 6.56 -22.65
C GLN A 430 -33.85 7.02 -24.10
N LEU A 431 -33.61 6.12 -25.03
CA LEU A 431 -33.67 6.40 -26.46
C LEU A 431 -35.05 6.95 -26.85
N GLY A 432 -35.08 8.09 -27.53
CA GLY A 432 -36.31 8.81 -27.98
C GLY A 432 -36.97 9.66 -26.89
N THR A 433 -36.47 9.69 -25.65
CA THR A 433 -37.06 10.46 -24.53
C THR A 433 -36.19 11.62 -24.08
N GLY A 434 -34.86 11.43 -24.12
CA GLY A 434 -33.90 12.41 -23.65
C GLY A 434 -32.91 11.84 -22.61
N SER A 435 -32.15 12.74 -21.98
CA SER A 435 -31.18 12.38 -20.95
C SER A 435 -31.29 13.31 -19.75
N THR A 436 -30.95 12.76 -18.56
CA THR A 436 -30.79 13.51 -17.31
C THR A 436 -29.45 13.23 -16.72
N PHE A 437 -28.68 14.27 -16.54
CA PHE A 437 -27.37 14.25 -15.84
C PHE A 437 -27.60 14.80 -14.45
N ARG A 438 -27.32 13.99 -13.43
CA ARG A 438 -27.54 14.31 -12.02
C ARG A 438 -26.24 14.20 -11.24
N PHE A 439 -25.96 15.18 -10.38
CA PHE A 439 -24.81 15.13 -9.50
C PHE A 439 -25.08 15.86 -8.19
N THR A 440 -24.49 15.37 -7.10
CA THR A 440 -24.65 15.95 -5.76
C THR A 440 -23.31 16.43 -5.25
N LEU A 441 -23.24 17.69 -4.79
CA LEU A 441 -22.03 18.30 -4.26
C LEU A 441 -22.20 18.76 -2.81
N PRO A 442 -21.19 18.57 -1.97
CA PRO A 442 -21.15 19.16 -0.64
C PRO A 442 -20.64 20.60 -0.70
N PHE A 443 -21.31 21.51 -0.03
CA PHE A 443 -20.86 22.88 0.16
C PHE A 443 -20.79 23.21 1.64
N ALA A 444 -19.82 24.05 2.03
CA ALA A 444 -19.80 24.62 3.37
C ALA A 444 -20.79 25.80 3.44
N LEU A 445 -21.36 26.01 4.62
CA LEU A 445 -22.20 27.16 4.90
C LEU A 445 -21.36 28.28 5.50
N THR A 446 -21.69 29.52 5.21
CA THR A 446 -21.14 30.68 5.90
C THR A 446 -21.58 30.65 7.37
N GLU A 447 -20.66 30.82 8.31
CA GLU A 447 -21.03 31.05 9.70
C GLU A 447 -21.90 32.31 9.75
N GLY A 448 -23.15 32.13 10.17
CA GLY A 448 -24.14 33.19 10.28
C GLY A 448 -23.86 34.17 11.43
#